data_91d32572cb65869edf6b5638951a5bd7
#
_entry.id   91d32572cb65869edf6b5638951a5bd7
#
_cell.length_a   1.000
_cell.length_b   1.000
_cell.length_c   1.000
_cell.angle_alpha   90.00
_cell.angle_beta   90.00
_cell.angle_gamma   90.00
#
_symmetry.space_group_name_H-M   'P 1'
#
loop_
_entity.id
_entity.type
_entity.pdbx_description
1 polymer ?
#
loop_
_entity_poly.entity_id
_entity_poly.type
_entity_poly.pdbx_seq_one_letter_code
_entity_poly.pdbx_strand_id
1 'polypeptide(L)'
;MNKIKENILDVLLRNKTDPIYSDMVEDLKNKGYSFEDDPYFVLTFHTQIGSLYKRGGIAFYGRATNGWDDDYNNGISSILTHRNSRFFQMVKRITNFIYPETSVENIVWSNICKVAPERGNPNNTLWEDQYNFAVKILNAEMEILQPSITILITGIEEYKRWDSPLFKVFKELELVECYQNEELGIECSVEVYYNNQSEQYFLITGRPDSFGVTREFIDFQINHIISFIKNKNGEKH
;
A
#
# COMPACT_ATOMS: atom_id res chain seq x y z
N MET A 1 -2.70 -13.76 -28.67
CA MET A 1 -2.25 -13.48 -27.29
C MET A 1 -1.36 -12.25 -27.32
N ASN A 2 -1.89 -11.09 -26.94
CA ASN A 2 -1.06 -9.88 -26.77
C ASN A 2 -0.15 -10.14 -25.55
N LYS A 3 1.16 -10.22 -25.76
CA LYS A 3 2.11 -10.14 -24.66
C LYS A 3 1.87 -8.80 -23.97
N ILE A 4 1.36 -8.83 -22.72
CA ILE A 4 1.34 -7.66 -21.85
C ILE A 4 2.80 -7.21 -21.78
N LYS A 5 3.08 -5.99 -22.24
CA LYS A 5 4.42 -5.41 -22.12
C LYS A 5 4.68 -5.24 -20.63
N GLU A 6 5.64 -5.99 -20.11
CA GLU A 6 6.10 -5.87 -18.74
C GLU A 6 6.55 -4.42 -18.49
N ASN A 7 6.10 -3.83 -17.38
CA ASN A 7 6.49 -2.48 -17.03
C ASN A 7 7.97 -2.49 -16.62
N ILE A 8 8.78 -1.66 -17.24
CA ILE A 8 10.22 -1.60 -16.94
C ILE A 8 10.50 -1.32 -15.46
N LEU A 9 9.63 -0.59 -14.78
CA LEU A 9 9.75 -0.33 -13.34
C LEU A 9 9.57 -1.62 -12.52
N ASP A 10 8.74 -2.57 -12.97
CA ASP A 10 8.60 -3.89 -12.32
C ASP A 10 9.91 -4.67 -12.39
N VAL A 11 10.54 -4.72 -13.56
CA VAL A 11 11.84 -5.38 -13.73
C VAL A 11 12.91 -4.75 -12.85
N LEU A 12 12.98 -3.41 -12.81
CA LEU A 12 13.95 -2.69 -11.98
C LEU A 12 13.70 -2.93 -10.48
N LEU A 13 12.43 -2.95 -10.08
CA LEU A 13 12.07 -3.19 -8.69
C LEU A 13 12.41 -4.61 -8.27
N ARG A 14 12.03 -5.62 -9.05
CA ARG A 14 12.34 -7.03 -8.77
C ARG A 14 13.84 -7.25 -8.66
N ASN A 15 14.63 -6.76 -9.59
CA ASN A 15 16.09 -6.88 -9.55
C ASN A 15 16.68 -6.35 -8.22
N LYS A 16 16.05 -5.35 -7.61
CA LYS A 16 16.50 -4.75 -6.34
C LYS A 16 15.91 -5.46 -5.12
N THR A 17 14.66 -5.93 -5.21
CA THR A 17 13.94 -6.46 -4.04
C THR A 17 14.02 -7.98 -3.90
N ASP A 18 14.14 -8.75 -4.99
CA ASP A 18 14.18 -10.22 -4.93
C ASP A 18 15.31 -10.76 -4.04
N PRO A 19 16.53 -10.20 -4.04
CA PRO A 19 17.55 -10.62 -3.09
C PRO A 19 17.13 -10.35 -1.63
N ILE A 20 16.47 -9.22 -1.37
CA ILE A 20 16.01 -8.86 -0.02
C ILE A 20 14.90 -9.81 0.44
N TYR A 21 13.99 -10.19 -0.46
CA TYR A 21 12.95 -11.20 -0.18
C TYR A 21 13.57 -12.57 0.10
N SER A 22 14.59 -12.98 -0.67
CA SER A 22 15.30 -14.26 -0.45
C SER A 22 15.94 -14.31 0.93
N ASP A 23 16.67 -13.25 1.30
CA ASP A 23 17.31 -13.14 2.62
C ASP A 23 16.26 -13.14 3.75
N MET A 24 15.14 -12.43 3.57
CA MET A 24 14.05 -12.38 4.53
C MET A 24 13.40 -13.76 4.73
N VAL A 25 13.12 -14.47 3.64
CA VAL A 25 12.50 -15.81 3.70
C VAL A 25 13.44 -16.80 4.40
N GLU A 26 14.75 -16.74 4.12
CA GLU A 26 15.74 -17.58 4.78
C GLU A 26 15.82 -17.27 6.29
N ASP A 27 15.89 -16.00 6.68
CA ASP A 27 15.91 -15.57 8.08
C ASP A 27 14.66 -16.03 8.84
N LEU A 28 13.48 -15.84 8.24
CA LEU A 28 12.21 -16.26 8.85
C LEU A 28 12.09 -17.79 8.96
N LYS A 29 12.57 -18.55 7.96
CA LYS A 29 12.64 -20.02 8.05
C LYS A 29 13.54 -20.47 9.20
N ASN A 30 14.69 -19.83 9.38
CA ASN A 30 15.59 -20.10 10.50
C ASN A 30 14.97 -19.78 11.87
N LYS A 31 13.99 -18.88 11.92
CA LYS A 31 13.18 -18.56 13.10
C LYS A 31 11.95 -19.46 13.28
N GLY A 32 11.74 -20.42 12.40
CA GLY A 32 10.68 -21.44 12.49
C GLY A 32 9.37 -21.07 11.77
N TYR A 33 9.36 -20.06 10.92
CA TYR A 33 8.18 -19.79 10.08
C TYR A 33 8.13 -20.76 8.89
N SER A 34 6.94 -21.26 8.57
CA SER A 34 6.68 -22.10 7.40
C SER A 34 6.22 -21.25 6.21
N PHE A 35 6.72 -21.57 5.03
CA PHE A 35 6.28 -20.99 3.74
C PHE A 35 5.68 -22.05 2.82
N GLU A 36 5.45 -23.24 3.35
CA GLU A 36 4.83 -24.37 2.67
C GLU A 36 3.40 -24.53 3.17
N ASP A 37 2.60 -25.26 2.42
CA ASP A 37 1.16 -25.50 2.65
C ASP A 37 0.94 -26.28 3.97
N ASP A 38 0.86 -25.55 5.06
CA ASP A 38 0.70 -26.00 6.43
C ASP A 38 -0.32 -25.02 7.06
N PRO A 39 -1.15 -25.41 8.04
CA PRO A 39 -2.19 -24.56 8.62
C PRO A 39 -1.69 -23.25 9.28
N TYR A 40 -0.38 -23.07 9.40
CA TYR A 40 0.26 -21.88 9.99
C TYR A 40 1.27 -21.20 9.07
N PHE A 41 1.18 -21.43 7.76
CA PHE A 41 2.13 -20.86 6.82
C PHE A 41 1.98 -19.35 6.66
N VAL A 42 3.07 -18.71 6.24
CA VAL A 42 3.13 -17.30 5.92
C VAL A 42 3.41 -17.09 4.44
N LEU A 43 2.90 -16.01 3.89
CA LEU A 43 3.02 -15.65 2.47
C LEU A 43 3.81 -14.37 2.31
N THR A 44 4.67 -14.33 1.30
CA THR A 44 5.32 -13.10 0.86
C THR A 44 4.40 -12.28 -0.04
N PHE A 45 4.52 -10.97 0.04
CA PHE A 45 3.80 -10.04 -0.83
C PHE A 45 4.78 -9.24 -1.69
N HIS A 46 4.66 -9.37 -3.00
CA HIS A 46 5.38 -8.56 -3.97
C HIS A 46 4.52 -7.41 -4.48
N THR A 47 5.13 -6.24 -4.61
CA THR A 47 4.46 -5.03 -5.09
C THR A 47 3.91 -5.23 -6.49
N GLN A 48 2.67 -4.80 -6.69
CA GLN A 48 1.97 -4.90 -7.97
C GLN A 48 2.00 -3.55 -8.69
N ILE A 49 2.51 -3.53 -9.90
CA ILE A 49 2.67 -2.31 -10.71
C ILE A 49 1.76 -2.39 -11.92
N GLY A 50 0.91 -1.40 -12.11
CA GLY A 50 0.05 -1.30 -13.27
C GLY A 50 0.86 -1.11 -14.55
N SER A 51 0.40 -1.68 -15.66
CA SER A 51 1.12 -1.68 -16.95
C SER A 51 1.35 -0.29 -17.54
N LEU A 52 0.53 0.67 -17.16
CA LEU A 52 0.60 2.08 -17.58
C LEU A 52 1.20 3.00 -16.49
N TYR A 53 1.56 2.46 -15.33
CA TYR A 53 2.15 3.25 -14.26
C TYR A 53 3.47 3.91 -14.71
N LYS A 54 3.63 5.16 -14.32
CA LYS A 54 4.86 5.95 -14.53
C LYS A 54 5.27 6.60 -13.21
N ARG A 55 6.56 6.92 -13.07
CA ARG A 55 7.06 7.74 -11.96
C ARG A 55 6.24 9.03 -11.83
N GLY A 56 5.99 9.46 -10.61
CA GLY A 56 5.10 10.57 -10.31
C GLY A 56 3.61 10.19 -10.25
N GLY A 57 3.28 8.92 -10.46
CA GLY A 57 1.91 8.40 -10.32
C GLY A 57 1.48 8.22 -8.86
N ILE A 58 0.42 7.45 -8.65
CA ILE A 58 -0.17 7.20 -7.34
C ILE A 58 0.13 5.77 -6.89
N ALA A 59 0.56 5.63 -5.63
CA ALA A 59 0.75 4.33 -4.99
C ALA A 59 -0.26 4.14 -3.84
N PHE A 60 -0.80 2.94 -3.71
CA PHE A 60 -1.66 2.53 -2.61
C PHE A 60 -0.95 1.50 -1.75
N TYR A 61 -1.02 1.68 -0.44
CA TYR A 61 -0.45 0.76 0.52
C TYR A 61 -1.53 0.26 1.46
N GLY A 62 -1.67 -1.07 1.53
CA GLY A 62 -2.38 -1.76 2.59
C GLY A 62 -1.46 -2.07 3.77
N ARG A 63 -2.03 -2.68 4.82
CA ARG A 63 -1.27 -3.10 5.99
C ARG A 63 -0.53 -4.42 5.72
N ALA A 64 -1.28 -5.44 5.31
CA ALA A 64 -0.78 -6.80 5.06
C ALA A 64 -1.70 -7.53 4.09
N THR A 65 -1.22 -8.64 3.57
CA THR A 65 -2.05 -9.60 2.83
C THR A 65 -3.07 -10.20 3.78
N ASN A 66 -4.33 -10.23 3.44
CA ASN A 66 -5.37 -10.87 4.20
C ASN A 66 -6.12 -11.87 3.30
N GLY A 67 -5.81 -13.15 3.43
CA GLY A 67 -6.47 -14.20 2.67
C GLY A 67 -6.08 -14.20 1.17
N TRP A 68 -4.80 -14.29 0.88
CA TRP A 68 -4.30 -14.39 -0.49
C TRP A 68 -4.09 -15.84 -0.87
N ASP A 69 -4.61 -16.19 -2.00
CA ASP A 69 -4.32 -17.38 -2.77
C ASP A 69 -3.47 -17.00 -4.00
N ASP A 70 -2.96 -17.99 -4.73
CA ASP A 70 -1.95 -17.89 -5.80
C ASP A 70 -2.26 -16.97 -7.00
N ASP A 71 -3.29 -16.13 -6.94
CA ASP A 71 -3.70 -15.20 -8.00
C ASP A 71 -2.70 -14.04 -8.27
N TYR A 72 -1.58 -13.99 -7.54
CA TYR A 72 -0.54 -12.95 -7.68
C TYR A 72 0.09 -12.85 -9.06
N ASN A 73 0.11 -13.95 -9.80
CA ASN A 73 0.73 -14.00 -11.12
C ASN A 73 -0.08 -13.31 -12.22
N ASN A 74 -1.30 -12.88 -11.91
CA ASN A 74 -2.23 -12.32 -12.88
C ASN A 74 -2.19 -10.78 -12.97
N GLY A 75 -1.33 -10.12 -12.17
CA GLY A 75 -1.16 -8.66 -12.17
C GLY A 75 -2.30 -7.89 -11.48
N ILE A 76 -2.07 -6.60 -11.29
CA ILE A 76 -2.94 -5.70 -10.51
C ILE A 76 -4.38 -5.65 -11.03
N SER A 77 -4.58 -5.69 -12.34
CA SER A 77 -5.91 -5.66 -12.97
C SER A 77 -6.76 -6.86 -12.57
N SER A 78 -6.20 -8.07 -12.60
CA SER A 78 -6.92 -9.28 -12.20
C SER A 78 -7.32 -9.23 -10.74
N ILE A 79 -6.39 -8.87 -9.87
CA ILE A 79 -6.61 -8.78 -8.42
C ILE A 79 -7.74 -7.79 -8.11
N LEU A 80 -7.66 -6.58 -8.63
CA LEU A 80 -8.65 -5.54 -8.37
C LEU A 80 -10.01 -5.85 -9.02
N THR A 81 -10.05 -6.62 -10.10
CA THR A 81 -11.31 -7.00 -10.75
C THR A 81 -12.07 -8.07 -9.97
N HIS A 82 -11.37 -9.07 -9.46
CA HIS A 82 -11.99 -10.24 -8.82
C HIS A 82 -12.22 -10.06 -7.31
N ARG A 83 -11.53 -9.15 -6.65
CA ARG A 83 -11.69 -8.93 -5.20
C ARG A 83 -12.67 -7.81 -4.88
N ASN A 84 -13.53 -8.08 -3.90
CA ASN A 84 -14.63 -7.20 -3.54
C ASN A 84 -14.58 -6.74 -2.07
N SER A 85 -13.38 -6.76 -1.41
CA SER A 85 -13.24 -6.19 -0.08
C SER A 85 -13.45 -4.67 -0.11
N ARG A 86 -13.82 -4.10 1.02
CA ARG A 86 -14.00 -2.64 1.16
C ARG A 86 -12.72 -1.87 0.81
N PHE A 87 -11.55 -2.43 1.10
CA PHE A 87 -10.25 -1.89 0.69
C PHE A 87 -10.19 -1.72 -0.83
N PHE A 88 -10.45 -2.79 -1.60
CA PHE A 88 -10.40 -2.73 -3.06
C PHE A 88 -11.50 -1.87 -3.67
N GLN A 89 -12.68 -1.82 -3.05
CA GLN A 89 -13.73 -0.88 -3.46
C GLN A 89 -13.29 0.57 -3.29
N MET A 90 -12.62 0.90 -2.18
CA MET A 90 -12.06 2.23 -1.94
C MET A 90 -11.00 2.58 -2.98
N VAL A 91 -10.01 1.70 -3.21
CA VAL A 91 -8.99 1.87 -4.25
C VAL A 91 -9.62 2.09 -5.62
N LYS A 92 -10.58 1.24 -6.03
CA LYS A 92 -11.29 1.38 -7.32
C LYS A 92 -12.01 2.72 -7.46
N ARG A 93 -12.71 3.16 -6.42
CA ARG A 93 -13.46 4.44 -6.45
C ARG A 93 -12.51 5.62 -6.63
N ILE A 94 -11.38 5.65 -5.92
CA ILE A 94 -10.37 6.70 -6.04
C ILE A 94 -9.73 6.66 -7.44
N THR A 95 -9.30 5.48 -7.88
CA THR A 95 -8.61 5.35 -9.19
C THR A 95 -9.52 5.62 -10.37
N ASN A 96 -10.78 5.15 -10.36
CA ASN A 96 -11.74 5.44 -11.42
C ASN A 96 -12.04 6.93 -11.53
N PHE A 97 -11.98 7.66 -10.43
CA PHE A 97 -12.17 9.10 -10.44
C PHE A 97 -10.98 9.82 -11.09
N ILE A 98 -9.74 9.38 -10.80
CA ILE A 98 -8.51 10.03 -11.28
C ILE A 98 -8.18 9.58 -12.71
N TYR A 99 -8.40 8.31 -13.01
CA TYR A 99 -8.11 7.66 -14.29
C TYR A 99 -9.35 6.94 -14.85
N PRO A 100 -10.36 7.66 -15.34
CA PRO A 100 -11.67 7.07 -15.70
C PRO A 100 -11.59 5.94 -16.74
N GLU A 101 -10.64 6.02 -17.68
CA GLU A 101 -10.53 5.07 -18.78
C GLU A 101 -9.60 3.90 -18.49
N THR A 102 -8.57 4.10 -17.69
CA THR A 102 -7.46 3.15 -17.51
C THR A 102 -7.29 2.69 -16.07
N SER A 103 -7.98 3.36 -15.12
CA SER A 103 -8.12 2.97 -13.73
C SER A 103 -6.85 2.36 -13.12
N VAL A 104 -6.93 1.09 -12.74
CA VAL A 104 -5.90 0.36 -11.98
C VAL A 104 -4.60 0.12 -12.73
N GLU A 105 -4.58 0.26 -14.05
CA GLU A 105 -3.35 0.12 -14.83
C GLU A 105 -2.34 1.28 -14.60
N ASN A 106 -2.80 2.37 -13.99
CA ASN A 106 -1.96 3.56 -13.73
C ASN A 106 -1.45 3.65 -12.30
N ILE A 107 -1.71 2.65 -11.46
CA ILE A 107 -1.32 2.73 -10.05
C ILE A 107 -0.31 1.65 -9.67
N VAL A 108 0.29 1.85 -8.50
CA VAL A 108 1.00 0.81 -7.75
C VAL A 108 0.14 0.40 -6.56
N TRP A 109 0.19 -0.89 -6.23
CA TRP A 109 -0.32 -1.39 -4.98
C TRP A 109 0.73 -2.23 -4.25
N SER A 110 0.91 -1.91 -2.98
CA SER A 110 1.82 -2.61 -2.09
C SER A 110 1.23 -2.75 -0.67
N ASN A 111 1.96 -3.39 0.21
CA ASN A 111 1.65 -3.52 1.63
C ASN A 111 2.86 -3.10 2.47
N ILE A 112 2.59 -2.60 3.69
CA ILE A 112 3.63 -2.30 4.67
C ILE A 112 4.31 -3.57 5.16
N CYS A 113 3.51 -4.58 5.56
CA CYS A 113 4.02 -5.90 5.91
C CYS A 113 4.26 -6.70 4.64
N LYS A 114 5.47 -7.19 4.46
CA LYS A 114 5.88 -7.95 3.28
C LYS A 114 5.64 -9.45 3.43
N VAL A 115 5.47 -9.90 4.68
CA VAL A 115 5.09 -11.28 5.03
C VAL A 115 3.91 -11.23 5.99
N ALA A 116 2.93 -12.06 5.75
CA ALA A 116 1.76 -12.20 6.61
C ALA A 116 1.26 -13.65 6.60
N PRO A 117 0.53 -14.10 7.65
CA PRO A 117 -0.14 -15.40 7.61
C PRO A 117 -1.21 -15.39 6.51
N GLU A 118 -1.59 -16.59 6.05
CA GLU A 118 -2.67 -16.77 5.06
C GLU A 118 -3.93 -15.97 5.45
N ARG A 119 -4.25 -15.93 6.74
CA ARG A 119 -5.40 -15.16 7.26
C ARG A 119 -4.99 -14.21 8.36
N GLY A 120 -5.46 -12.98 8.26
CA GLY A 120 -5.24 -11.94 9.25
C GLY A 120 -3.97 -11.12 9.03
N ASN A 121 -3.59 -10.40 10.06
CA ASN A 121 -2.38 -9.59 10.07
C ASN A 121 -1.24 -10.35 10.76
N PRO A 122 0.02 -10.02 10.46
CA PRO A 122 1.13 -10.53 11.25
C PRO A 122 0.95 -10.15 12.72
N ASN A 123 1.29 -11.07 13.62
CA ASN A 123 1.43 -10.76 15.03
C ASN A 123 2.67 -9.89 15.27
N ASN A 124 2.84 -9.41 16.50
CA ASN A 124 3.96 -8.52 16.82
C ASN A 124 5.32 -9.18 16.52
N THR A 125 5.48 -10.47 16.83
CA THR A 125 6.74 -11.20 16.60
C THR A 125 7.09 -11.27 15.11
N LEU A 126 6.16 -11.70 14.27
CA LEU A 126 6.37 -11.76 12.82
C LEU A 126 6.62 -10.35 12.24
N TRP A 127 5.97 -9.32 12.80
CA TRP A 127 6.21 -7.94 12.39
C TRP A 127 7.64 -7.50 12.74
N GLU A 128 8.09 -7.73 13.97
CA GLU A 128 9.44 -7.39 14.43
C GLU A 128 10.51 -8.14 13.61
N ASP A 129 10.28 -9.42 13.34
CA ASP A 129 11.20 -10.26 12.59
C ASP A 129 11.38 -9.81 11.12
N GLN A 130 10.31 -9.36 10.46
CA GLN A 130 10.40 -8.89 9.07
C GLN A 130 10.76 -7.41 8.95
N TYR A 131 10.71 -6.63 10.03
CA TYR A 131 10.73 -5.17 10.01
C TYR A 131 11.90 -4.56 9.20
N ASN A 132 13.12 -5.01 9.46
CA ASN A 132 14.30 -4.49 8.79
C ASN A 132 14.30 -4.79 7.28
N PHE A 133 13.77 -5.94 6.87
CA PHE A 133 13.61 -6.29 5.46
C PHE A 133 12.49 -5.46 4.82
N ALA A 134 11.36 -5.30 5.50
CA ALA A 134 10.26 -4.45 5.03
C ALA A 134 10.72 -3.01 4.78
N VAL A 135 11.52 -2.43 5.69
CA VAL A 135 12.12 -1.11 5.51
C VAL A 135 12.99 -1.04 4.26
N LYS A 136 13.86 -2.03 4.02
CA LYS A 136 14.71 -2.08 2.82
C LYS A 136 13.88 -2.17 1.54
N ILE A 137 12.83 -3.00 1.54
CA ILE A 137 11.93 -3.16 0.39
C ILE A 137 11.16 -1.86 0.13
N LEU A 138 10.57 -1.24 1.16
CA LEU A 138 9.86 0.02 1.03
C LEU A 138 10.75 1.15 0.50
N ASN A 139 12.03 1.21 0.95
CA ASN A 139 13.02 2.14 0.39
C ASN A 139 13.24 1.91 -1.10
N ALA A 140 13.39 0.65 -1.51
CA ALA A 140 13.58 0.30 -2.92
C ALA A 140 12.34 0.67 -3.75
N GLU A 141 11.14 0.43 -3.23
CA GLU A 141 9.89 0.82 -3.87
C GLU A 141 9.83 2.34 -4.10
N MET A 142 10.11 3.14 -3.08
CA MET A 142 10.07 4.59 -3.21
C MET A 142 11.15 5.14 -4.14
N GLU A 143 12.36 4.59 -4.09
CA GLU A 143 13.47 4.99 -4.97
C GLU A 143 13.18 4.70 -6.45
N ILE A 144 12.58 3.54 -6.74
CA ILE A 144 12.34 3.10 -8.13
C ILE A 144 11.03 3.66 -8.67
N LEU A 145 9.97 3.62 -7.88
CA LEU A 145 8.61 3.98 -8.32
C LEU A 145 8.38 5.49 -8.27
N GLN A 146 8.97 6.18 -7.31
CA GLN A 146 8.85 7.63 -7.14
C GLN A 146 7.41 8.14 -7.27
N PRO A 147 6.44 7.63 -6.47
CA PRO A 147 5.07 8.11 -6.53
C PRO A 147 5.03 9.58 -6.08
N SER A 148 4.24 10.42 -6.75
CA SER A 148 4.00 11.79 -6.26
C SER A 148 3.04 11.80 -5.06
N ILE A 149 2.14 10.83 -5.02
CA ILE A 149 1.16 10.64 -3.95
C ILE A 149 1.15 9.17 -3.53
N THR A 150 1.35 8.94 -2.24
CA THR A 150 1.22 7.62 -1.61
C THR A 150 0.02 7.63 -0.66
N ILE A 151 -0.93 6.73 -0.87
CA ILE A 151 -2.14 6.59 -0.07
C ILE A 151 -2.01 5.35 0.81
N LEU A 152 -1.97 5.56 2.13
CA LEU A 152 -1.85 4.49 3.12
C LEU A 152 -3.21 4.23 3.77
N ILE A 153 -3.83 3.13 3.41
CA ILE A 153 -5.10 2.66 3.97
C ILE A 153 -4.78 1.64 5.07
N THR A 154 -4.10 2.08 6.11
CA THR A 154 -3.48 1.22 7.13
C THR A 154 -4.07 1.38 8.53
N GLY A 155 -4.83 2.47 8.76
CA GLY A 155 -5.24 2.91 10.08
C GLY A 155 -4.25 3.92 10.67
N ILE A 156 -4.75 5.04 11.19
CA ILE A 156 -3.90 6.14 11.65
C ILE A 156 -3.22 5.79 12.97
N GLU A 157 -3.98 5.32 13.96
CA GLU A 157 -3.45 4.98 15.27
C GLU A 157 -2.50 3.78 15.21
N GLU A 158 -2.84 2.76 14.46
CA GLU A 158 -1.97 1.60 14.25
C GLU A 158 -0.69 1.99 13.52
N TYR A 159 -0.79 2.92 12.59
CA TYR A 159 0.36 3.44 11.87
C TYR A 159 1.33 4.17 12.80
N LYS A 160 0.85 5.06 13.66
CA LYS A 160 1.66 5.79 14.66
C LYS A 160 2.26 4.85 15.70
N ARG A 161 1.50 3.82 16.10
CA ARG A 161 1.90 2.85 17.13
C ARG A 161 3.01 1.89 16.70
N TRP A 162 3.12 1.62 15.40
CA TRP A 162 4.03 0.59 14.86
C TRP A 162 5.39 1.16 14.46
N ASP A 163 5.78 2.36 14.93
CA ASP A 163 7.03 2.99 14.52
C ASP A 163 7.20 2.85 13.01
N SER A 164 6.24 3.35 12.27
CA SER A 164 6.03 3.03 10.87
C SER A 164 7.33 2.97 10.10
N PRO A 165 7.59 1.92 9.30
CA PRO A 165 8.75 1.87 8.42
C PRO A 165 8.86 3.11 7.55
N LEU A 166 7.73 3.73 7.20
CA LEU A 166 7.71 4.92 6.37
C LEU A 166 8.33 6.13 7.07
N PHE A 167 8.12 6.33 8.39
CA PHE A 167 8.82 7.39 9.13
C PHE A 167 10.32 7.14 9.27
N LYS A 168 10.78 5.88 9.19
CA LYS A 168 12.23 5.58 9.12
C LYS A 168 12.80 5.76 7.72
N VAL A 169 12.00 5.46 6.72
CA VAL A 169 12.35 5.64 5.31
C VAL A 169 12.35 7.12 4.95
N PHE A 170 11.34 7.85 5.43
CA PHE A 170 11.17 9.29 5.19
C PHE A 170 11.37 10.05 6.49
N LYS A 171 12.60 10.47 6.73
CA LYS A 171 12.89 11.49 7.72
C LYS A 171 12.24 12.78 7.23
N GLU A 172 11.63 13.56 8.15
CA GLU A 172 11.11 14.90 7.85
C GLU A 172 9.76 14.94 7.11
N LEU A 173 8.84 14.05 7.46
CA LEU A 173 7.44 14.19 7.07
C LEU A 173 6.79 15.31 7.89
N GLU A 174 6.28 16.32 7.22
CA GLU A 174 5.53 17.41 7.82
C GLU A 174 4.03 17.20 7.62
N LEU A 175 3.25 17.26 8.71
CA LEU A 175 1.79 17.23 8.61
C LEU A 175 1.32 18.58 8.03
N VAL A 176 0.74 18.55 6.83
CA VAL A 176 0.30 19.77 6.13
C VAL A 176 -1.22 19.96 6.15
N GLU A 177 -1.98 18.88 6.18
CA GLU A 177 -3.44 18.93 6.27
C GLU A 177 -3.97 17.78 7.12
N CYS A 178 -5.10 17.98 7.79
CA CYS A 178 -5.82 16.94 8.53
C CYS A 178 -7.32 17.14 8.40
N TYR A 179 -8.01 16.11 7.94
CA TYR A 179 -9.46 16.08 7.81
C TYR A 179 -10.03 15.08 8.82
N GLN A 180 -10.88 15.58 9.73
CA GLN A 180 -11.51 14.76 10.77
C GLN A 180 -13.01 14.96 10.74
N ASN A 181 -13.73 13.91 11.15
CA ASN A 181 -15.15 13.98 11.44
C ASN A 181 -15.39 13.38 12.84
N GLU A 182 -15.61 14.25 13.82
CA GLU A 182 -15.78 13.86 15.22
C GLU A 182 -16.99 12.94 15.43
N GLU A 183 -18.04 13.08 14.64
CA GLU A 183 -19.24 12.24 14.71
C GLU A 183 -18.97 10.79 14.27
N LEU A 184 -17.97 10.59 13.39
CA LEU A 184 -17.59 9.29 12.87
C LEU A 184 -16.40 8.65 13.62
N GLY A 185 -15.82 9.36 14.59
CA GLY A 185 -14.71 8.90 15.42
C GLY A 185 -13.33 9.25 14.90
N ILE A 186 -12.30 9.02 15.73
CA ILE A 186 -10.90 9.39 15.44
C ILE A 186 -10.36 8.73 14.17
N GLU A 187 -10.75 7.49 13.90
CA GLU A 187 -10.30 6.78 12.69
C GLU A 187 -10.91 7.32 11.39
N CYS A 188 -11.92 8.19 11.49
CA CYS A 188 -12.47 8.89 10.34
C CYS A 188 -11.68 10.16 10.05
N SER A 189 -10.39 10.00 9.84
CA SER A 189 -9.53 11.09 9.41
C SER A 189 -8.76 10.74 8.16
N VAL A 190 -8.31 11.77 7.46
CA VAL A 190 -7.28 11.68 6.44
C VAL A 190 -6.20 12.67 6.85
N GLU A 191 -5.04 12.15 7.20
CA GLU A 191 -3.86 12.99 7.50
C GLU A 191 -2.98 13.05 6.25
N VAL A 192 -2.59 14.26 5.88
CA VAL A 192 -1.71 14.52 4.72
C VAL A 192 -0.37 14.99 5.22
N TYR A 193 0.66 14.25 4.88
CA TYR A 193 2.04 14.58 5.14
C TYR A 193 2.76 14.94 3.85
N TYR A 194 3.75 15.82 3.94
CA TYR A 194 4.62 16.19 2.85
C TYR A 194 6.07 15.90 3.18
N ASN A 195 6.80 15.36 2.23
CA ASN A 195 8.26 15.19 2.32
C ASN A 195 8.93 16.22 1.41
N ASN A 196 9.60 17.19 2.03
CA ASN A 196 10.27 18.28 1.31
C ASN A 196 11.47 17.80 0.47
N GLN A 197 12.11 16.68 0.82
CA GLN A 197 13.28 16.18 0.10
C GLN A 197 12.90 15.47 -1.20
N SER A 198 11.82 14.68 -1.16
CA SER A 198 11.35 13.91 -2.31
C SER A 198 10.18 14.54 -3.06
N GLU A 199 9.66 15.65 -2.56
CA GLU A 199 8.47 16.34 -3.10
C GLU A 199 7.24 15.43 -3.21
N GLN A 200 7.05 14.56 -2.21
CA GLN A 200 6.00 13.53 -2.20
C GLN A 200 4.98 13.81 -1.10
N TYR A 201 3.71 13.49 -1.41
CA TYR A 201 2.62 13.51 -0.43
C TYR A 201 2.30 12.11 0.05
N PHE A 202 2.02 11.99 1.36
CA PHE A 202 1.57 10.76 2.01
C PHE A 202 0.22 11.02 2.67
N LEU A 203 -0.81 10.34 2.18
CA LEU A 203 -2.16 10.41 2.73
C LEU A 203 -2.41 9.17 3.57
N ILE A 204 -2.59 9.33 4.87
CA ILE A 204 -2.84 8.23 5.80
C ILE A 204 -4.30 8.26 6.21
N THR A 205 -4.97 7.11 6.12
CA THR A 205 -6.40 7.02 6.43
C THR A 205 -6.76 5.71 7.13
N GLY A 206 -7.93 5.70 7.76
CA GLY A 206 -8.47 4.54 8.46
C GLY A 206 -8.74 3.36 7.55
N ARG A 207 -8.82 2.17 8.14
CA ARG A 207 -9.08 0.92 7.40
C ARG A 207 -10.57 0.75 7.15
N PRO A 208 -11.01 0.58 5.91
CA PRO A 208 -12.43 0.38 5.59
C PRO A 208 -12.97 -0.97 6.05
N ASP A 209 -12.10 -1.96 6.25
CA ASP A 209 -12.46 -3.31 6.69
C ASP A 209 -12.46 -3.48 8.22
N SER A 210 -12.25 -2.41 9.00
CA SER A 210 -12.30 -2.45 10.46
C SER A 210 -13.74 -2.63 10.97
N PHE A 211 -13.87 -3.24 12.15
CA PHE A 211 -15.18 -3.45 12.78
C PHE A 211 -15.86 -2.11 13.06
N GLY A 212 -17.16 -2.03 12.77
CA GLY A 212 -17.98 -0.82 13.02
C GLY A 212 -17.85 0.28 11.95
N VAL A 213 -16.99 0.10 10.93
CA VAL A 213 -16.85 1.08 9.85
C VAL A 213 -18.13 1.16 9.01
N THR A 214 -18.69 2.36 8.89
CA THR A 214 -19.88 2.65 8.10
C THR A 214 -19.54 3.05 6.65
N ARG A 215 -20.57 3.15 5.82
CA ARG A 215 -20.40 3.66 4.44
C ARG A 215 -20.02 5.14 4.46
N GLU A 216 -20.61 5.93 5.35
CA GLU A 216 -20.34 7.35 5.52
C GLU A 216 -18.85 7.58 5.87
N PHE A 217 -18.28 6.73 6.71
CA PHE A 217 -16.86 6.74 7.02
C PHE A 217 -16.00 6.60 5.75
N ILE A 218 -16.29 5.59 4.92
CA ILE A 218 -15.54 5.34 3.69
C ILE A 218 -15.75 6.47 2.68
N ASP A 219 -16.97 6.97 2.55
CA ASP A 219 -17.31 8.08 1.64
C ASP A 219 -16.59 9.37 2.05
N PHE A 220 -16.50 9.66 3.35
CA PHE A 220 -15.74 10.79 3.88
C PHE A 220 -14.27 10.71 3.44
N GLN A 221 -13.61 9.59 3.69
CA GLN A 221 -12.20 9.41 3.35
C GLN A 221 -11.95 9.53 1.85
N ILE A 222 -12.76 8.86 1.03
CA ILE A 222 -12.63 8.91 -0.44
C ILE A 222 -12.78 10.35 -0.95
N ASN A 223 -13.78 11.08 -0.47
CA ASN A 223 -14.04 12.44 -0.92
C ASN A 223 -12.89 13.40 -0.58
N HIS A 224 -12.29 13.29 0.62
CA HIS A 224 -11.15 14.12 0.99
C HIS A 224 -9.88 13.76 0.21
N ILE A 225 -9.60 12.47 0.00
CA ILE A 225 -8.48 12.01 -0.84
C ILE A 225 -8.63 12.55 -2.27
N ILE A 226 -9.81 12.39 -2.87
CA ILE A 226 -10.09 12.88 -4.22
C ILE A 226 -9.95 14.40 -4.31
N SER A 227 -10.49 15.15 -3.34
CA SER A 227 -10.41 16.60 -3.30
C SER A 227 -8.95 17.08 -3.21
N PHE A 228 -8.15 16.45 -2.35
CA PHE A 228 -6.73 16.74 -2.24
C PHE A 228 -6.00 16.52 -3.57
N ILE A 229 -6.21 15.37 -4.22
CA ILE A 229 -5.55 15.04 -5.50
C ILE A 229 -5.94 16.03 -6.60
N LYS A 230 -7.24 16.44 -6.65
CA LYS A 230 -7.70 17.47 -7.60
C LYS A 230 -6.97 18.80 -7.42
N ASN A 231 -6.90 19.27 -6.18
CA ASN A 231 -6.27 20.54 -5.85
C ASN A 231 -4.80 20.54 -6.28
N LYS A 232 -4.06 19.47 -5.98
CA LYS A 232 -2.65 19.34 -6.39
C LYS A 232 -2.44 19.24 -7.89
N ASN A 233 -3.36 18.63 -8.63
CA ASN A 233 -3.30 18.59 -10.08
C ASN A 233 -3.71 19.94 -10.73
N GLY A 234 -4.59 20.70 -10.09
CA GLY A 234 -5.01 22.04 -10.55
C GLY A 234 -3.95 23.13 -10.31
N GLU A 235 -3.07 22.96 -9.32
CA GLU A 235 -1.95 23.89 -9.07
C GLU A 235 -0.80 23.77 -10.11
N LYS A 236 -0.80 22.74 -10.95
CA LYS A 236 0.23 22.50 -11.98
C LYS A 236 -0.07 23.14 -13.33
N HIS A 237 -1.15 23.94 -13.43
CA HIS A 237 -1.54 24.70 -14.64
C HIS A 237 -1.57 26.20 -14.34
#